data_5078296ccb3cf9dfde7d4d0ce378623a
#
_entry.id   5078296ccb3cf9dfde7d4d0ce378623a
#
_cell.length_a   1.000
_cell.length_b   1.000
_cell.length_c   1.000
_cell.angle_alpha   90.00
_cell.angle_beta   90.00
_cell.angle_gamma   90.00
#
_symmetry.space_group_name_H-M   'P 1'
#
loop_
_entity.id
_entity.type
_entity.pdbx_description
1 polymer ?
#
loop_
_entity_poly.entity_id
_entity_poly.type
_entity_poly.pdbx_seq_one_letter_code
_entity_poly.pdbx_strand_id
1 'polypeptide(L)'
;MKQIIFKTIAVALLATTGYQTVAAQQQVANNRRERILQVLDQSRPNAYVPAAFFLHFENKLGRKAVQDHKDFYRATNMDFVKVFYEISVPQIDIKSGKDWEKVPVYSEEFFAPQVAVIEDLAREFGKEAFILPTVYSPLALAHQTIGRGKDLRKLAEENPVAFGKAIKNLSLSIENYLRSARKHGADGFYVSSQGGDGNSLSTKIWQEQVRQWDKHVSEVANEIGEINILHICDYGTPFKNAEALYAFADYPASIINVPLNFSDGSSLNLKEAQQRFGRPIFGGLERLGVIANGTIEEAKKAVDKVLENAAPNFILGADCTVPGETDWEKLRAVIDYAHNWRLTHNK
;
A
#
# COMPACT_ATOMS: atom_id res chain seq x y z
N MET A 1 -29.33 15.24 -85.83
CA MET A 1 -29.67 14.93 -84.45
C MET A 1 -28.91 13.65 -84.05
N LYS A 2 -27.86 13.79 -83.24
CA LYS A 2 -27.01 12.64 -82.86
C LYS A 2 -27.40 12.27 -81.45
N GLN A 3 -27.91 11.05 -81.24
CA GLN A 3 -28.15 10.46 -79.94
C GLN A 3 -26.81 9.99 -79.35
N ILE A 4 -26.50 10.48 -78.14
CA ILE A 4 -25.38 10.07 -77.36
C ILE A 4 -25.89 9.00 -76.38
N ILE A 5 -25.43 7.77 -76.56
CA ILE A 5 -25.69 6.63 -75.67
C ILE A 5 -24.71 6.68 -74.49
N PHE A 6 -25.21 6.94 -73.30
CA PHE A 6 -24.41 6.76 -72.06
C PHE A 6 -24.41 5.29 -71.66
N LYS A 7 -23.24 4.66 -71.72
CA LYS A 7 -22.99 3.35 -71.10
C LYS A 7 -22.68 3.56 -69.63
N THR A 8 -23.58 3.15 -68.78
CA THR A 8 -23.41 3.11 -67.33
C THR A 8 -22.57 1.88 -67.00
N ILE A 9 -21.32 2.08 -66.58
CA ILE A 9 -20.46 1.02 -66.00
C ILE A 9 -20.80 0.95 -64.50
N ALA A 10 -21.49 -0.12 -64.09
CA ALA A 10 -21.69 -0.43 -62.68
C ALA A 10 -20.39 -1.05 -62.13
N VAL A 11 -19.67 -0.28 -61.36
CA VAL A 11 -18.55 -0.81 -60.56
C VAL A 11 -19.11 -1.37 -59.26
N ALA A 12 -19.18 -2.67 -59.15
CA ALA A 12 -19.52 -3.36 -57.89
C ALA A 12 -18.33 -3.21 -56.95
N LEU A 13 -18.40 -2.29 -55.98
CA LEU A 13 -17.51 -2.28 -54.82
C LEU A 13 -17.92 -3.43 -53.89
N LEU A 14 -17.18 -4.51 -53.95
CA LEU A 14 -17.15 -5.53 -52.88
C LEU A 14 -16.48 -4.91 -51.68
N ALA A 15 -17.29 -4.36 -50.75
CA ALA A 15 -16.83 -3.96 -49.45
C ALA A 15 -16.58 -5.26 -48.62
N THR A 16 -15.35 -5.74 -48.66
CA THR A 16 -14.87 -6.70 -47.67
C THR A 16 -14.71 -5.94 -46.36
N THR A 17 -15.76 -5.94 -45.53
CA THR A 17 -15.65 -5.59 -44.13
C THR A 17 -14.84 -6.68 -43.44
N GLY A 18 -13.51 -6.53 -43.54
CA GLY A 18 -12.61 -7.21 -42.66
C GLY A 18 -12.87 -6.66 -41.27
N TYR A 19 -13.60 -7.41 -40.44
CA TYR A 19 -13.56 -7.23 -39.01
C TYR A 19 -12.14 -7.56 -38.56
N GLN A 20 -11.25 -6.58 -38.64
CA GLN A 20 -10.06 -6.56 -37.84
C GLN A 20 -10.55 -6.35 -36.40
N THR A 21 -10.72 -7.44 -35.67
CA THR A 21 -10.63 -7.41 -34.21
C THR A 21 -9.21 -6.98 -33.90
N VAL A 22 -8.99 -5.67 -33.89
CA VAL A 22 -7.83 -5.07 -33.25
C VAL A 22 -8.07 -5.30 -31.77
N ALA A 23 -7.65 -6.47 -31.27
CA ALA A 23 -7.25 -6.61 -29.91
C ALA A 23 -6.13 -5.57 -29.76
N ALA A 24 -6.48 -4.40 -29.22
CA ALA A 24 -5.50 -3.40 -28.88
C ALA A 24 -4.56 -4.10 -27.89
N GLN A 25 -3.42 -4.55 -28.39
CA GLN A 25 -2.33 -5.01 -27.52
C GLN A 25 -2.04 -3.82 -26.62
N GLN A 26 -2.44 -3.95 -25.37
CA GLN A 26 -2.25 -2.91 -24.38
C GLN A 26 -0.75 -2.73 -24.24
N GLN A 27 -0.23 -1.64 -24.77
CA GLN A 27 1.19 -1.36 -24.74
C GLN A 27 1.60 -1.24 -23.26
N VAL A 28 2.50 -2.12 -22.82
CA VAL A 28 3.04 -2.06 -21.46
C VAL A 28 3.77 -0.71 -21.33
N ALA A 29 3.39 0.08 -20.36
CA ALA A 29 4.01 1.37 -20.11
C ALA A 29 5.51 1.20 -19.85
N ASN A 30 6.32 2.07 -20.43
CA ASN A 30 7.79 2.00 -20.30
C ASN A 30 8.28 2.51 -18.93
N ASN A 31 7.45 3.26 -18.22
CA ASN A 31 7.77 3.91 -16.95
C ASN A 31 6.98 3.23 -15.82
N ARG A 32 7.64 2.95 -14.69
CA ARG A 32 7.01 2.30 -13.52
C ARG A 32 5.86 3.11 -12.93
N ARG A 33 5.95 4.44 -12.93
CA ARG A 33 4.83 5.30 -12.51
C ARG A 33 3.57 5.05 -13.35
N GLU A 34 3.72 5.04 -14.68
CA GLU A 34 2.61 4.77 -15.62
C GLU A 34 2.01 3.37 -15.38
N ARG A 35 2.84 2.37 -15.10
CA ARG A 35 2.39 1.00 -14.81
C ARG A 35 1.50 0.94 -13.57
N ILE A 36 1.86 1.68 -12.52
CA ILE A 36 1.04 1.79 -11.32
C ILE A 36 -0.26 2.56 -11.61
N LEU A 37 -0.20 3.67 -12.36
CA LEU A 37 -1.40 4.43 -12.74
C LEU A 37 -2.36 3.61 -13.61
N GLN A 38 -1.87 2.72 -14.47
CA GLN A 38 -2.71 1.80 -15.24
C GLN A 38 -3.52 0.84 -14.34
N VAL A 39 -3.00 0.46 -13.16
CA VAL A 39 -3.75 -0.37 -12.21
C VAL A 39 -4.96 0.37 -11.68
N LEU A 40 -4.91 1.68 -11.55
CA LEU A 40 -6.01 2.51 -11.04
C LEU A 40 -7.15 2.64 -12.06
N ASP A 41 -6.88 2.44 -13.36
CA ASP A 41 -7.90 2.40 -14.41
C ASP A 41 -8.61 1.05 -14.42
N GLN A 42 -9.62 0.90 -13.54
CA GLN A 42 -10.40 -0.35 -13.43
C GLN A 42 -11.35 -0.60 -14.62
N SER A 43 -11.42 0.31 -15.60
CA SER A 43 -12.28 0.16 -16.79
C SER A 43 -11.76 -0.92 -17.75
N ARG A 44 -10.51 -1.33 -17.64
CA ARG A 44 -9.85 -2.33 -18.50
C ARG A 44 -8.81 -3.14 -17.73
N PRO A 45 -8.60 -4.42 -18.12
CA PRO A 45 -7.56 -5.24 -17.51
C PRO A 45 -6.16 -4.65 -17.73
N ASN A 46 -5.32 -4.69 -16.70
CA ASN A 46 -3.92 -4.33 -16.82
C ASN A 46 -3.14 -5.49 -17.49
N ALA A 47 -2.40 -5.21 -18.57
CA ALA A 47 -1.58 -6.21 -19.27
C ALA A 47 -0.31 -6.60 -18.48
N TYR A 48 0.07 -5.80 -17.51
CA TYR A 48 1.24 -5.96 -16.67
C TYR A 48 0.80 -6.12 -15.21
N VAL A 49 1.47 -6.95 -14.43
CA VAL A 49 1.23 -7.10 -13.00
C VAL A 49 2.37 -6.41 -12.25
N PRO A 50 2.18 -5.17 -11.76
CA PRO A 50 3.17 -4.54 -10.92
C PRO A 50 3.39 -5.33 -9.64
N ALA A 51 4.61 -5.22 -9.09
CA ALA A 51 4.95 -5.95 -7.87
C ALA A 51 5.92 -5.15 -6.99
N ALA A 52 5.76 -5.31 -5.67
CA ALA A 52 6.68 -4.76 -4.69
C ALA A 52 6.64 -5.56 -3.38
N PHE A 53 7.78 -5.61 -2.71
CA PHE A 53 7.92 -6.18 -1.37
C PHE A 53 8.69 -5.22 -0.47
N PHE A 54 8.54 -5.37 0.83
CA PHE A 54 9.17 -4.48 1.82
C PHE A 54 9.77 -5.28 2.96
N LEU A 55 10.90 -4.80 3.45
CA LEU A 55 11.56 -5.30 4.65
C LEU A 55 12.18 -4.12 5.42
N HIS A 56 12.45 -4.29 6.70
CA HIS A 56 13.18 -3.30 7.49
C HIS A 56 14.69 -3.48 7.30
N PHE A 57 15.39 -2.36 7.12
CA PHE A 57 16.85 -2.35 7.05
C PHE A 57 17.47 -2.18 8.44
N GLU A 58 18.74 -2.55 8.57
CA GLU A 58 19.51 -2.30 9.78
C GLU A 58 19.74 -0.80 9.99
N ASN A 59 20.13 -0.11 8.92
CA ASN A 59 20.34 1.34 8.95
C ASN A 59 19.01 2.09 8.87
N LYS A 60 18.71 2.88 9.89
CA LYS A 60 17.40 3.51 10.06
C LYS A 60 17.31 4.88 9.40
N LEU A 61 18.38 5.67 9.43
CA LEU A 61 18.42 7.06 8.99
C LEU A 61 19.73 7.40 8.28
N GLY A 62 19.76 8.55 7.62
CA GLY A 62 20.95 9.11 6.98
C GLY A 62 21.37 8.35 5.71
N ARG A 63 22.61 8.59 5.29
CA ARG A 63 23.12 8.10 3.99
C ARG A 63 23.10 6.59 3.84
N LYS A 64 23.30 5.83 4.89
CA LYS A 64 23.27 4.36 4.84
C LYS A 64 21.85 3.85 4.61
N ALA A 65 20.85 4.42 5.28
CA ALA A 65 19.46 4.09 5.03
C ALA A 65 19.06 4.39 3.57
N VAL A 66 19.48 5.55 3.03
CA VAL A 66 19.27 5.89 1.60
C VAL A 66 19.92 4.83 0.71
N GLN A 67 21.16 4.42 1.00
CA GLN A 67 21.87 3.41 0.20
C GLN A 67 21.17 2.06 0.25
N ASP A 68 20.74 1.59 1.42
CA ASP A 68 20.01 0.32 1.59
C ASP A 68 18.72 0.31 0.75
N HIS A 69 17.94 1.40 0.76
CA HIS A 69 16.74 1.54 -0.08
C HIS A 69 17.08 1.51 -1.57
N LYS A 70 18.16 2.18 -1.99
CA LYS A 70 18.61 2.22 -3.40
C LYS A 70 19.03 0.83 -3.88
N ASP A 71 19.82 0.12 -3.07
CA ASP A 71 20.31 -1.21 -3.42
C ASP A 71 19.16 -2.21 -3.48
N PHE A 72 18.24 -2.16 -2.52
CA PHE A 72 17.06 -3.01 -2.49
C PHE A 72 16.14 -2.77 -3.69
N TYR A 73 15.82 -1.51 -3.99
CA TYR A 73 14.98 -1.16 -5.13
C TYR A 73 15.58 -1.64 -6.46
N ARG A 74 16.89 -1.41 -6.68
CA ARG A 74 17.59 -1.85 -7.88
C ARG A 74 17.71 -3.37 -7.97
N ALA A 75 18.05 -4.03 -6.86
CA ALA A 75 18.21 -5.47 -6.82
C ALA A 75 16.91 -6.21 -7.09
N THR A 76 15.78 -5.73 -6.57
CA THR A 76 14.50 -6.43 -6.64
C THR A 76 13.66 -6.09 -7.87
N ASN A 77 13.93 -4.98 -8.58
CA ASN A 77 13.15 -4.55 -9.76
C ASN A 77 11.68 -4.20 -9.46
N MET A 78 11.36 -3.82 -8.22
CA MET A 78 10.00 -3.46 -7.82
C MET A 78 9.50 -2.18 -8.50
N ASP A 79 8.19 -1.95 -8.53
CA ASP A 79 7.56 -0.88 -9.32
C ASP A 79 7.40 0.45 -8.58
N PHE A 80 7.61 0.51 -7.27
CA PHE A 80 7.65 1.76 -6.50
C PHE A 80 8.61 1.66 -5.31
N VAL A 81 9.04 2.80 -4.81
CA VAL A 81 9.95 2.89 -3.65
C VAL A 81 9.13 3.15 -2.41
N LYS A 82 8.97 2.15 -1.55
CA LYS A 82 8.42 2.35 -0.22
C LYS A 82 9.53 2.75 0.74
N VAL A 83 9.44 3.94 1.32
CA VAL A 83 10.40 4.42 2.31
C VAL A 83 9.89 4.04 3.71
N PHE A 84 10.73 3.34 4.48
CA PHE A 84 10.36 2.92 5.83
C PHE A 84 10.28 4.10 6.79
N TYR A 85 9.39 4.00 7.75
CA TYR A 85 9.31 4.93 8.87
C TYR A 85 10.15 4.38 10.03
N GLU A 86 11.23 5.07 10.35
CA GLU A 86 12.22 4.57 11.31
C GLU A 86 12.42 5.51 12.52
N ILE A 87 11.71 6.63 12.54
CA ILE A 87 11.66 7.52 13.71
C ILE A 87 10.51 7.08 14.61
N SER A 88 10.85 6.66 15.84
CA SER A 88 9.83 6.45 16.88
C SER A 88 9.62 7.74 17.66
N VAL A 89 8.37 8.02 18.04
CA VAL A 89 8.08 9.09 18.98
C VAL A 89 8.70 8.78 20.35
N PRO A 90 9.14 9.81 21.11
CA PRO A 90 9.71 9.60 22.44
C PRO A 90 8.74 8.89 23.36
N GLN A 91 9.27 7.97 24.17
CA GLN A 91 8.49 7.36 25.24
C GLN A 91 8.20 8.39 26.33
N ILE A 92 6.96 8.41 26.78
CA ILE A 92 6.48 9.26 27.87
C ILE A 92 6.13 8.35 29.04
N ASP A 93 6.46 8.76 30.27
CA ASP A 93 6.12 7.99 31.47
C ASP A 93 4.63 8.14 31.79
N ILE A 94 3.84 7.31 31.11
CA ILE A 94 2.39 7.18 31.31
C ILE A 94 2.16 6.09 32.35
N LYS A 95 1.76 6.47 33.55
CA LYS A 95 1.46 5.57 34.68
C LYS A 95 -0.03 5.39 34.91
N SER A 96 -0.83 6.35 34.47
CA SER A 96 -2.28 6.37 34.61
C SER A 96 -2.93 6.96 33.36
N GLY A 97 -4.22 6.76 33.18
CA GLY A 97 -4.97 7.34 32.05
C GLY A 97 -4.93 8.86 31.97
N LYS A 98 -4.68 9.59 33.09
CA LYS A 98 -4.52 11.02 33.08
C LYS A 98 -3.23 11.48 32.38
N ASP A 99 -2.20 10.66 32.41
CA ASP A 99 -0.88 11.01 31.86
C ASP A 99 -0.88 11.13 30.33
N TRP A 100 -1.92 10.66 29.62
CA TRP A 100 -2.12 10.90 28.21
C TRP A 100 -2.16 12.39 27.85
N GLU A 101 -2.50 13.29 28.77
CA GLU A 101 -2.45 14.73 28.57
C GLU A 101 -1.03 15.28 28.31
N LYS A 102 0.01 14.49 28.63
CA LYS A 102 1.42 14.86 28.40
C LYS A 102 1.86 14.68 26.93
N VAL A 103 1.07 13.97 26.11
CA VAL A 103 1.44 13.69 24.70
C VAL A 103 1.34 14.98 23.89
N PRO A 104 2.46 15.47 23.33
CA PRO A 104 2.48 16.72 22.57
C PRO A 104 2.06 16.49 21.11
N VAL A 105 1.95 17.60 20.38
CA VAL A 105 2.04 17.61 18.93
C VAL A 105 3.52 17.77 18.55
N TYR A 106 4.07 16.80 17.79
CA TYR A 106 5.44 16.88 17.27
C TYR A 106 5.46 17.75 16.01
N SER A 107 6.46 18.62 15.89
CA SER A 107 6.61 19.54 14.76
C SER A 107 7.26 18.85 13.54
N GLU A 108 7.30 19.56 12.39
CA GLU A 108 8.01 19.10 11.18
C GLU A 108 9.49 18.83 11.44
N GLU A 109 10.15 19.63 12.29
CA GLU A 109 11.57 19.48 12.63
C GLU A 109 11.87 18.15 13.31
N PHE A 110 10.92 17.62 14.10
CA PHE A 110 11.06 16.28 14.70
C PHE A 110 11.24 15.21 13.63
N PHE A 111 10.55 15.32 12.51
CA PHE A 111 10.58 14.36 11.41
C PHE A 111 11.67 14.62 10.37
N ALA A 112 12.41 15.72 10.47
CA ALA A 112 13.41 16.13 9.48
C ALA A 112 14.44 15.04 9.12
N PRO A 113 14.96 14.19 10.04
CA PRO A 113 15.87 13.10 9.67
C PRO A 113 15.24 12.05 8.76
N GLN A 114 13.94 11.74 8.94
CA GLN A 114 13.19 10.82 8.08
C GLN A 114 12.89 11.47 6.73
N VAL A 115 12.50 12.75 6.73
CA VAL A 115 12.21 13.52 5.53
C VAL A 115 13.44 13.66 4.64
N ALA A 116 14.64 13.79 5.21
CA ALA A 116 15.90 13.82 4.46
C ALA A 116 16.15 12.51 3.65
N VAL A 117 15.78 11.35 4.21
CA VAL A 117 15.85 10.07 3.46
C VAL A 117 14.88 10.08 2.28
N ILE A 118 13.67 10.59 2.48
CA ILE A 118 12.66 10.72 1.41
C ILE A 118 13.17 11.63 0.30
N GLU A 119 13.73 12.79 0.64
CA GLU A 119 14.24 13.76 -0.33
C GLU A 119 15.38 13.19 -1.20
N ASP A 120 16.32 12.48 -0.58
CA ASP A 120 17.41 11.84 -1.31
C ASP A 120 16.91 10.75 -2.28
N LEU A 121 15.94 9.93 -1.87
CA LEU A 121 15.33 8.91 -2.72
C LEU A 121 14.47 9.52 -3.83
N ALA A 122 13.73 10.58 -3.55
CA ALA A 122 12.93 11.31 -4.53
C ALA A 122 13.80 11.95 -5.61
N ARG A 123 14.95 12.51 -5.23
CA ARG A 123 15.92 13.08 -6.17
C ARG A 123 16.46 12.01 -7.12
N GLU A 124 16.65 10.79 -6.65
CA GLU A 124 17.20 9.69 -7.45
C GLU A 124 16.16 9.00 -8.32
N PHE A 125 15.03 8.63 -7.74
CA PHE A 125 14.04 7.74 -8.37
C PHE A 125 12.70 8.39 -8.72
N GLY A 126 12.41 9.59 -8.26
CA GLY A 126 11.08 10.20 -8.39
C GLY A 126 10.60 10.41 -9.82
N LYS A 127 11.51 10.39 -10.83
CA LYS A 127 11.13 10.45 -12.24
C LYS A 127 10.67 9.10 -12.81
N GLU A 128 11.12 7.99 -12.22
CA GLU A 128 10.86 6.64 -12.75
C GLU A 128 9.86 5.83 -11.91
N ALA A 129 9.79 6.10 -10.59
CA ALA A 129 8.94 5.36 -9.67
C ALA A 129 8.32 6.28 -8.63
N PHE A 130 7.16 5.89 -8.09
CA PHE A 130 6.53 6.59 -6.97
C PHE A 130 7.34 6.41 -5.69
N ILE A 131 7.52 7.50 -4.95
CA ILE A 131 8.15 7.52 -3.63
C ILE A 131 7.05 7.55 -2.58
N LEU A 132 6.88 6.43 -1.87
CA LEU A 132 5.78 6.20 -0.93
C LEU A 132 6.32 5.96 0.49
N PRO A 133 6.54 7.02 1.29
CA PRO A 133 6.91 6.84 2.68
C PRO A 133 5.80 6.17 3.49
N THR A 134 6.23 5.32 4.43
CA THR A 134 5.36 4.71 5.42
C THR A 134 4.88 5.76 6.41
N VAL A 135 3.62 5.66 6.77
CA VAL A 135 2.94 6.50 7.77
C VAL A 135 2.26 5.58 8.77
N TYR A 136 2.70 5.58 10.00
CA TYR A 136 2.02 4.82 11.05
C TYR A 136 0.79 5.55 11.55
N SER A 137 -0.21 4.80 12.00
CA SER A 137 -1.44 5.34 12.58
C SER A 137 -1.20 6.05 13.91
N PRO A 138 -2.11 6.93 14.35
CA PRO A 138 -2.05 7.52 15.69
C PRO A 138 -2.03 6.46 16.79
N LEU A 139 -2.72 5.31 16.59
CA LEU A 139 -2.71 4.19 17.53
C LEU A 139 -1.32 3.54 17.62
N ALA A 140 -0.64 3.36 16.48
CA ALA A 140 0.73 2.84 16.47
C ALA A 140 1.69 3.78 17.21
N LEU A 141 1.55 5.09 17.03
CA LEU A 141 2.34 6.08 17.76
C LEU A 141 2.01 6.06 19.27
N ALA A 142 0.75 5.82 19.66
CA ALA A 142 0.39 5.66 21.06
C ALA A 142 1.08 4.45 21.70
N HIS A 143 1.19 3.32 20.99
CA HIS A 143 1.98 2.17 21.42
C HIS A 143 3.46 2.53 21.60
N GLN A 144 4.06 3.29 20.67
CA GLN A 144 5.44 3.77 20.79
C GLN A 144 5.59 4.69 22.01
N THR A 145 4.64 5.58 22.26
CA THR A 145 4.65 6.55 23.37
C THR A 145 4.70 5.87 24.72
N ILE A 146 3.94 4.82 24.94
CA ILE A 146 3.96 4.12 26.25
C ILE A 146 5.14 3.15 26.37
N GLY A 147 5.71 2.70 25.26
CA GLY A 147 6.77 1.70 25.23
C GLY A 147 6.27 0.27 25.45
N ARG A 148 7.22 -0.68 25.31
CA ARG A 148 6.92 -2.11 25.43
C ARG A 148 6.56 -2.50 26.88
N GLY A 149 5.65 -3.47 27.02
CA GLY A 149 5.29 -4.08 28.31
C GLY A 149 4.25 -3.32 29.11
N LYS A 150 3.72 -2.19 28.61
CA LYS A 150 2.59 -1.50 29.20
C LYS A 150 1.28 -1.89 28.52
N ASP A 151 0.20 -1.93 29.29
CA ASP A 151 -1.15 -2.24 28.79
C ASP A 151 -1.84 -0.96 28.28
N LEU A 152 -1.79 -0.76 26.97
CA LEU A 152 -2.40 0.39 26.31
C LEU A 152 -3.90 0.42 26.53
N ARG A 153 -4.57 -0.74 26.43
CA ARG A 153 -6.03 -0.85 26.63
C ARG A 153 -6.41 -0.33 28.00
N LYS A 154 -5.78 -0.85 29.06
CA LYS A 154 -6.04 -0.42 30.43
C LYS A 154 -5.88 1.09 30.60
N LEU A 155 -4.75 1.63 30.13
CA LEU A 155 -4.45 3.06 30.24
C LEU A 155 -5.43 3.95 29.44
N ALA A 156 -5.91 3.48 28.30
CA ALA A 156 -6.91 4.18 27.50
C ALA A 156 -8.31 4.13 28.15
N GLU A 157 -8.69 2.98 28.73
CA GLU A 157 -9.97 2.79 29.42
C GLU A 157 -10.06 3.52 30.76
N GLU A 158 -8.94 3.75 31.46
CA GLU A 158 -8.87 4.57 32.67
C GLU A 158 -9.29 6.04 32.43
N ASN A 159 -8.95 6.61 31.28
CA ASN A 159 -9.35 7.97 30.89
C ASN A 159 -9.47 8.11 29.39
N PRO A 160 -10.60 7.67 28.79
CA PRO A 160 -10.82 7.71 27.34
C PRO A 160 -10.72 9.12 26.73
N VAL A 161 -11.13 10.15 27.48
CA VAL A 161 -11.08 11.55 27.02
C VAL A 161 -9.64 12.04 26.88
N ALA A 162 -8.78 11.78 27.88
CA ALA A 162 -7.37 12.14 27.81
C ALA A 162 -6.65 11.34 26.72
N PHE A 163 -6.98 10.04 26.58
CA PHE A 163 -6.48 9.21 25.48
C PHE A 163 -6.89 9.76 24.10
N GLY A 164 -8.16 10.13 23.92
CA GLY A 164 -8.64 10.73 22.67
C GLY A 164 -7.91 12.04 22.30
N LYS A 165 -7.58 12.87 23.31
CA LYS A 165 -6.74 14.08 23.09
C LYS A 165 -5.32 13.71 22.65
N ALA A 166 -4.72 12.69 23.25
CA ALA A 166 -3.40 12.19 22.85
C ALA A 166 -3.43 11.65 21.41
N ILE A 167 -4.43 10.86 21.03
CA ILE A 167 -4.64 10.36 19.67
C ILE A 167 -4.77 11.52 18.68
N LYS A 168 -5.54 12.57 19.02
CA LYS A 168 -5.62 13.79 18.22
C LYS A 168 -4.24 14.43 18.02
N ASN A 169 -3.48 14.62 19.10
CA ASN A 169 -2.16 15.24 19.03
C ASN A 169 -1.19 14.42 18.17
N LEU A 170 -1.24 13.11 18.27
CA LEU A 170 -0.47 12.20 17.43
C LEU A 170 -0.90 12.28 15.96
N SER A 171 -2.21 12.39 15.68
CA SER A 171 -2.73 12.58 14.33
C SER A 171 -2.24 13.90 13.71
N LEU A 172 -2.29 15.00 14.46
CA LEU A 172 -1.75 16.29 14.02
C LEU A 172 -0.22 16.25 13.81
N SER A 173 0.49 15.48 14.61
CA SER A 173 1.94 15.24 14.42
C SER A 173 2.21 14.49 13.10
N ILE A 174 1.38 13.49 12.79
CA ILE A 174 1.46 12.75 11.52
C ILE A 174 1.12 13.68 10.36
N GLU A 175 0.15 14.58 10.49
CA GLU A 175 -0.13 15.59 9.46
C GLU A 175 1.09 16.47 9.18
N ASN A 176 1.81 16.93 10.20
CA ASN A 176 3.07 17.67 10.04
C ASN A 176 4.10 16.83 9.24
N TYR A 177 4.23 15.53 9.55
CA TYR A 177 5.09 14.63 8.79
C TYR A 177 4.65 14.49 7.33
N LEU A 178 3.37 14.27 7.07
CA LEU A 178 2.82 14.12 5.71
C LEU A 178 3.11 15.36 4.86
N ARG A 179 2.81 16.55 5.36
CA ARG A 179 3.02 17.80 4.65
C ARG A 179 4.50 18.06 4.39
N SER A 180 5.37 17.81 5.38
CA SER A 180 6.82 17.91 5.22
C SER A 180 7.35 16.91 4.20
N ALA A 181 6.96 15.64 4.27
CA ALA A 181 7.37 14.61 3.32
C ALA A 181 6.93 14.94 1.88
N ARG A 182 5.70 15.42 1.70
CA ARG A 182 5.19 15.86 0.39
C ARG A 182 6.00 16.99 -0.21
N LYS A 183 6.33 18.00 0.60
CA LYS A 183 7.17 19.13 0.21
C LYS A 183 8.57 18.71 -0.24
N HIS A 184 9.09 17.59 0.28
CA HIS A 184 10.41 17.07 0.00
C HIS A 184 10.40 15.88 -0.99
N GLY A 185 9.34 15.70 -1.76
CA GLY A 185 9.33 14.81 -2.90
C GLY A 185 8.65 13.45 -2.70
N ALA A 186 7.94 13.24 -1.60
CA ALA A 186 7.01 12.11 -1.53
C ALA A 186 5.89 12.30 -2.57
N ASP A 187 5.60 11.27 -3.36
CA ASP A 187 4.51 11.31 -4.33
C ASP A 187 3.16 11.01 -3.69
N GLY A 188 3.18 10.22 -2.65
CA GLY A 188 2.03 9.79 -1.86
C GLY A 188 2.49 9.01 -0.67
N PHE A 189 1.61 8.16 -0.09
CA PHE A 189 1.89 7.56 1.21
C PHE A 189 1.41 6.12 1.30
N TYR A 190 2.15 5.32 2.09
CA TYR A 190 1.73 4.01 2.55
C TYR A 190 1.25 4.15 4.00
N VAL A 191 -0.06 4.37 4.16
CA VAL A 191 -0.70 4.65 5.47
C VAL A 191 -1.07 3.34 6.14
N SER A 192 -0.46 3.06 7.29
CA SER A 192 -0.68 1.83 8.07
C SER A 192 -1.66 2.08 9.21
N SER A 193 -2.93 1.79 8.98
CA SER A 193 -4.02 1.90 9.95
C SER A 193 -4.16 0.62 10.78
N GLN A 194 -4.59 0.75 12.02
CA GLN A 194 -4.67 -0.33 13.01
C GLN A 194 -5.92 -0.22 13.88
N GLY A 195 -6.27 -1.33 14.52
CA GLY A 195 -7.35 -1.39 15.51
C GLY A 195 -8.71 -1.74 14.89
N GLY A 196 -9.79 -1.53 15.64
CA GLY A 196 -11.14 -1.91 15.23
C GLY A 196 -11.49 -3.39 15.43
N ASP A 197 -10.49 -4.22 15.67
CA ASP A 197 -10.58 -5.67 15.85
C ASP A 197 -10.88 -6.10 17.29
N GLY A 198 -10.83 -5.16 18.24
CA GLY A 198 -11.01 -5.44 19.67
C GLY A 198 -9.77 -6.01 20.37
N ASN A 199 -8.63 -6.16 19.67
CA ASN A 199 -7.40 -6.73 20.23
C ASN A 199 -6.62 -5.70 21.07
N SER A 200 -6.11 -4.63 20.42
CA SER A 200 -5.32 -3.59 21.09
C SER A 200 -6.15 -2.66 21.96
N LEU A 201 -7.38 -2.40 21.58
CA LEU A 201 -8.37 -1.58 22.28
C LEU A 201 -9.73 -2.25 22.18
N SER A 202 -10.64 -1.94 23.15
CA SER A 202 -12.04 -2.28 22.95
C SER A 202 -12.58 -1.58 21.69
N THR A 203 -13.47 -2.23 20.96
CA THR A 203 -14.12 -1.68 19.76
C THR A 203 -14.75 -0.32 20.07
N LYS A 204 -15.35 -0.15 21.24
CA LYS A 204 -15.95 1.12 21.69
C LYS A 204 -14.91 2.24 21.75
N ILE A 205 -13.79 2.03 22.45
CA ILE A 205 -12.73 3.04 22.58
C ILE A 205 -12.14 3.38 21.21
N TRP A 206 -11.92 2.37 20.35
CA TRP A 206 -11.44 2.62 19.01
C TRP A 206 -12.41 3.48 18.19
N GLN A 207 -13.70 3.17 18.18
CA GLN A 207 -14.72 3.92 17.45
C GLN A 207 -14.84 5.37 17.95
N GLU A 208 -14.85 5.58 19.27
CA GLU A 208 -15.11 6.89 19.85
C GLU A 208 -13.87 7.79 19.91
N GLN A 209 -12.66 7.23 20.08
CA GLN A 209 -11.47 8.01 20.38
C GLN A 209 -10.39 7.95 19.31
N VAL A 210 -10.34 6.88 18.48
CA VAL A 210 -9.25 6.66 17.52
C VAL A 210 -9.71 6.88 16.09
N ARG A 211 -10.79 6.23 15.67
CA ARG A 211 -11.18 6.08 14.28
C ARG A 211 -11.25 7.39 13.50
N GLN A 212 -11.82 8.44 14.08
CA GLN A 212 -11.91 9.74 13.42
C GLN A 212 -10.53 10.35 13.11
N TRP A 213 -9.58 10.19 14.01
CA TRP A 213 -8.22 10.74 13.88
C TRP A 213 -7.32 9.88 13.00
N ASP A 214 -7.54 8.57 13.00
CA ASP A 214 -6.88 7.65 12.07
C ASP A 214 -7.38 7.89 10.62
N LYS A 215 -8.69 8.07 10.46
CA LYS A 215 -9.27 8.45 9.17
C LYS A 215 -8.78 9.81 8.69
N HIS A 216 -8.64 10.81 9.59
CA HIS A 216 -8.09 12.11 9.26
C HIS A 216 -6.69 12.01 8.62
N VAL A 217 -5.83 11.13 9.13
CA VAL A 217 -4.51 10.87 8.51
C VAL A 217 -4.66 10.40 7.06
N SER A 218 -5.58 9.49 6.79
CA SER A 218 -5.85 9.03 5.42
C SER A 218 -6.46 10.12 4.54
N GLU A 219 -7.30 10.98 5.10
CA GLU A 219 -7.89 12.13 4.41
C GLU A 219 -6.82 13.15 4.00
N VAL A 220 -5.92 13.52 4.92
CA VAL A 220 -4.79 14.42 4.61
C VAL A 220 -3.85 13.78 3.58
N ALA A 221 -3.50 12.50 3.75
CA ALA A 221 -2.67 11.79 2.78
C ALA A 221 -3.30 11.81 1.38
N ASN A 222 -4.63 11.61 1.28
CA ASN A 222 -5.35 11.61 0.01
C ASN A 222 -5.53 13.01 -0.59
N GLU A 223 -5.60 14.05 0.23
CA GLU A 223 -5.64 15.44 -0.22
C GLU A 223 -4.35 15.86 -0.91
N ILE A 224 -3.20 15.48 -0.35
CA ILE A 224 -1.89 16.00 -0.80
C ILE A 224 -1.08 15.03 -1.66
N GLY A 225 -1.38 13.72 -1.61
CA GLY A 225 -0.67 12.68 -2.35
C GLY A 225 -1.30 12.39 -3.72
N GLU A 226 -0.47 12.07 -4.72
CA GLU A 226 -0.91 11.64 -6.05
C GLU A 226 -1.49 10.20 -6.00
N ILE A 227 -0.90 9.34 -5.17
CA ILE A 227 -1.31 7.95 -4.97
C ILE A 227 -1.08 7.54 -3.53
N ASN A 228 -2.06 6.85 -2.93
CA ASN A 228 -1.92 6.39 -1.56
C ASN A 228 -2.34 4.92 -1.43
N ILE A 229 -1.63 4.19 -0.59
CA ILE A 229 -1.94 2.82 -0.21
C ILE A 229 -2.42 2.83 1.23
N LEU A 230 -3.64 2.37 1.47
CA LEU A 230 -4.11 2.08 2.82
C LEU A 230 -3.72 0.64 3.18
N HIS A 231 -2.83 0.48 4.12
CA HIS A 231 -2.51 -0.80 4.73
C HIS A 231 -3.30 -0.97 6.02
N ILE A 232 -4.17 -1.96 6.06
CA ILE A 232 -4.90 -2.35 7.28
C ILE A 232 -4.04 -3.40 7.97
N CYS A 233 -3.36 -3.00 9.05
CA CYS A 233 -2.36 -3.82 9.73
C CYS A 233 -2.96 -4.57 10.91
N ASP A 234 -2.73 -5.87 10.98
CA ASP A 234 -3.12 -6.72 12.11
C ASP A 234 -2.17 -6.60 13.32
N TYR A 235 -1.05 -5.93 13.14
CA TYR A 235 -0.01 -5.74 14.16
C TYR A 235 0.40 -7.04 14.87
N GLY A 236 0.38 -8.17 14.12
CA GLY A 236 0.73 -9.49 14.62
C GLY A 236 -0.39 -10.22 15.38
N THR A 237 -1.59 -9.65 15.46
CA THR A 237 -2.78 -10.30 16.00
C THR A 237 -3.86 -10.30 14.92
N PRO A 238 -4.14 -11.46 14.29
CA PRO A 238 -5.06 -11.54 13.17
C PRO A 238 -6.45 -11.00 13.50
N PHE A 239 -7.05 -10.27 12.57
CA PHE A 239 -8.47 -9.90 12.62
C PHE A 239 -9.33 -11.16 12.73
N LYS A 240 -10.56 -11.02 13.25
CA LYS A 240 -11.46 -12.15 13.42
C LYS A 240 -11.83 -12.78 12.06
N ASN A 241 -12.20 -11.96 11.10
CA ASN A 241 -12.59 -12.33 9.74
C ASN A 241 -12.50 -11.12 8.80
N ALA A 242 -12.78 -11.31 7.51
CA ALA A 242 -12.74 -10.26 6.50
C ALA A 242 -13.70 -9.09 6.79
N GLU A 243 -14.84 -9.31 7.47
CA GLU A 243 -15.78 -8.23 7.81
C GLU A 243 -15.16 -7.16 8.69
N ALA A 244 -14.20 -7.53 9.56
CA ALA A 244 -13.51 -6.57 10.41
C ALA A 244 -12.65 -5.57 9.60
N LEU A 245 -12.17 -5.96 8.41
CA LEU A 245 -11.41 -5.07 7.52
C LEU A 245 -12.28 -3.98 6.91
N TYR A 246 -13.55 -4.26 6.68
CA TYR A 246 -14.46 -3.32 6.02
C TYR A 246 -14.90 -2.14 6.92
N ALA A 247 -14.52 -2.15 8.21
CA ALA A 247 -14.58 -0.97 9.05
C ALA A 247 -13.72 0.20 8.53
N PHE A 248 -12.75 -0.10 7.64
CA PHE A 248 -11.87 0.87 6.98
C PHE A 248 -12.29 1.18 5.52
N ALA A 249 -13.42 0.67 5.03
CA ALA A 249 -13.82 0.82 3.63
C ALA A 249 -14.04 2.29 3.22
N ASP A 250 -14.41 3.15 4.16
CA ASP A 250 -14.61 4.59 3.95
C ASP A 250 -13.35 5.45 4.17
N TYR A 251 -12.19 4.83 4.43
CA TYR A 251 -10.91 5.55 4.48
C TYR A 251 -10.44 5.81 3.05
N PRO A 252 -10.14 7.06 2.68
CA PRO A 252 -9.71 7.36 1.32
C PRO A 252 -8.30 6.82 1.05
N ALA A 253 -8.14 6.15 -0.08
CA ALA A 253 -6.87 5.68 -0.62
C ALA A 253 -7.05 5.27 -2.07
N SER A 254 -5.97 5.17 -2.84
CA SER A 254 -5.98 4.69 -4.23
C SER A 254 -5.93 3.16 -4.31
N ILE A 255 -5.26 2.52 -3.36
CA ILE A 255 -4.96 1.09 -3.33
C ILE A 255 -5.11 0.59 -1.89
N ILE A 256 -5.52 -0.67 -1.72
CA ILE A 256 -5.68 -1.32 -0.41
C ILE A 256 -4.67 -2.46 -0.26
N ASN A 257 -4.02 -2.52 0.89
CA ASN A 257 -3.19 -3.65 1.31
C ASN A 257 -3.73 -4.21 2.64
N VAL A 258 -3.99 -5.51 2.71
CA VAL A 258 -4.73 -6.15 3.80
C VAL A 258 -4.16 -7.51 4.17
N PRO A 259 -4.39 -7.98 5.42
CA PRO A 259 -4.12 -9.35 5.82
C PRO A 259 -4.89 -10.37 4.98
N LEU A 260 -4.32 -11.56 4.86
CA LEU A 260 -4.90 -12.66 4.07
C LEU A 260 -5.60 -13.71 4.92
N ASN A 261 -5.19 -13.91 6.15
CA ASN A 261 -5.69 -14.95 7.05
C ASN A 261 -6.25 -14.37 8.33
N PHE A 262 -7.29 -15.02 8.85
CA PHE A 262 -8.06 -14.55 9.98
C PHE A 262 -8.08 -15.55 11.13
N SER A 263 -8.37 -15.08 12.35
CA SER A 263 -8.35 -15.91 13.55
C SER A 263 -9.49 -16.93 13.63
N ASP A 264 -10.55 -16.79 12.82
CA ASP A 264 -11.60 -17.77 12.67
C ASP A 264 -11.26 -18.92 11.70
N GLY A 265 -10.05 -18.92 11.13
CA GLY A 265 -9.56 -19.91 10.18
C GLY A 265 -9.95 -19.64 8.73
N SER A 266 -10.66 -18.55 8.45
CA SER A 266 -10.99 -18.14 7.08
C SER A 266 -9.83 -17.38 6.44
N SER A 267 -9.85 -17.29 5.10
CA SER A 267 -8.91 -16.52 4.29
C SER A 267 -9.64 -15.51 3.40
N LEU A 268 -8.94 -14.44 3.03
CA LEU A 268 -9.47 -13.36 2.21
C LEU A 268 -9.73 -13.81 0.77
N ASN A 269 -10.92 -13.55 0.26
CA ASN A 269 -11.20 -13.61 -1.17
C ASN A 269 -10.78 -12.28 -1.82
N LEU A 270 -9.71 -12.29 -2.63
CA LEU A 270 -9.13 -11.08 -3.21
C LEU A 270 -10.08 -10.35 -4.16
N LYS A 271 -10.87 -11.08 -4.98
CA LYS A 271 -11.86 -10.45 -5.89
C LYS A 271 -13.00 -9.79 -5.12
N GLU A 272 -13.52 -10.47 -4.11
CA GLU A 272 -14.57 -9.92 -3.24
C GLU A 272 -14.05 -8.69 -2.48
N ALA A 273 -12.85 -8.76 -1.90
CA ALA A 273 -12.24 -7.65 -1.20
C ALA A 273 -12.09 -6.43 -2.13
N GLN A 274 -11.60 -6.61 -3.36
CA GLN A 274 -11.51 -5.52 -4.33
C GLN A 274 -12.88 -4.91 -4.64
N GLN A 275 -13.90 -5.73 -4.83
CA GLN A 275 -15.27 -5.26 -5.07
C GLN A 275 -15.81 -4.44 -3.89
N ARG A 276 -15.64 -4.94 -2.66
CA ARG A 276 -16.14 -4.30 -1.44
C ARG A 276 -15.40 -3.01 -1.10
N PHE A 277 -14.09 -2.95 -1.31
CA PHE A 277 -13.33 -1.71 -1.16
C PHE A 277 -13.51 -0.75 -2.36
N GLY A 278 -13.93 -1.25 -3.52
CA GLY A 278 -14.05 -0.46 -4.76
C GLY A 278 -12.70 0.02 -5.30
N ARG A 279 -11.59 -0.60 -4.91
CA ARG A 279 -10.21 -0.16 -5.20
C ARG A 279 -9.30 -1.37 -5.44
N PRO A 280 -8.23 -1.23 -6.28
CA PRO A 280 -7.24 -2.27 -6.48
C PRO A 280 -6.64 -2.78 -5.17
N ILE A 281 -6.37 -4.08 -5.12
CA ILE A 281 -5.65 -4.71 -4.00
C ILE A 281 -4.17 -4.82 -4.34
N PHE A 282 -3.33 -4.52 -3.37
CA PHE A 282 -1.90 -4.78 -3.33
C PHE A 282 -1.62 -5.85 -2.28
N GLY A 283 -0.94 -6.95 -2.64
CA GLY A 283 -0.65 -8.03 -1.70
C GLY A 283 -0.73 -9.42 -2.32
N GLY A 284 -1.40 -10.34 -1.66
CA GLY A 284 -1.70 -11.71 -2.14
C GLY A 284 -0.79 -12.80 -1.61
N LEU A 285 0.42 -12.47 -1.14
CA LEU A 285 1.33 -13.44 -0.52
C LEU A 285 1.45 -13.18 0.99
N GLU A 286 1.48 -14.23 1.78
CA GLU A 286 1.74 -14.14 3.21
C GLU A 286 3.21 -13.76 3.47
N ARG A 287 3.44 -12.71 4.27
CA ARG A 287 4.80 -12.24 4.63
C ARG A 287 5.70 -13.30 5.27
N LEU A 288 5.11 -14.24 6.02
CA LEU A 288 5.83 -15.34 6.70
C LEU A 288 5.68 -16.67 5.96
N GLY A 289 5.03 -16.67 4.80
CA GLY A 289 4.80 -17.85 3.98
C GLY A 289 5.99 -18.20 3.07
N VAL A 290 5.67 -18.71 1.90
CA VAL A 290 6.68 -19.20 0.92
C VAL A 290 7.62 -18.10 0.43
N ILE A 291 7.17 -16.83 0.43
CA ILE A 291 8.01 -15.70 0.02
C ILE A 291 9.19 -15.50 0.99
N ALA A 292 9.02 -15.76 2.27
CA ALA A 292 10.08 -15.73 3.27
C ALA A 292 10.85 -17.06 3.33
N ASN A 293 10.13 -18.18 3.44
CA ASN A 293 10.69 -19.46 3.87
C ASN A 293 10.79 -20.52 2.76
N GLY A 294 10.10 -20.36 1.61
CA GLY A 294 10.09 -21.32 0.53
C GLY A 294 11.20 -21.11 -0.51
N THR A 295 11.23 -22.01 -1.47
CA THR A 295 12.08 -21.91 -2.68
C THR A 295 11.48 -20.91 -3.68
N ILE A 296 12.26 -20.50 -4.67
CA ILE A 296 11.80 -19.64 -5.79
C ILE A 296 10.63 -20.30 -6.53
N GLU A 297 10.70 -21.61 -6.78
CA GLU A 297 9.66 -22.32 -7.52
C GLU A 297 8.35 -22.45 -6.72
N GLU A 298 8.42 -22.63 -5.41
CA GLU A 298 7.24 -22.61 -4.53
C GLU A 298 6.62 -21.22 -4.49
N ALA A 299 7.43 -20.17 -4.44
CA ALA A 299 6.97 -18.79 -4.48
C ALA A 299 6.28 -18.45 -5.81
N LYS A 300 6.83 -18.88 -6.96
CA LYS A 300 6.19 -18.70 -8.28
C LYS A 300 4.84 -19.44 -8.36
N LYS A 301 4.75 -20.68 -7.86
CA LYS A 301 3.46 -21.41 -7.78
C LYS A 301 2.42 -20.70 -6.90
N ALA A 302 2.87 -20.03 -5.84
CA ALA A 302 1.98 -19.19 -5.03
C ALA A 302 1.51 -17.96 -5.80
N VAL A 303 2.39 -17.34 -6.60
CA VAL A 303 2.02 -16.23 -7.50
C VAL A 303 0.95 -16.67 -8.49
N ASP A 304 1.07 -17.85 -9.12
CA ASP A 304 0.04 -18.38 -10.02
C ASP A 304 -1.33 -18.43 -9.33
N LYS A 305 -1.39 -19.04 -8.14
CA LYS A 305 -2.62 -19.12 -7.35
C LYS A 305 -3.21 -17.75 -7.01
N VAL A 306 -2.36 -16.79 -6.66
CA VAL A 306 -2.79 -15.42 -6.35
C VAL A 306 -3.37 -14.76 -7.60
N LEU A 307 -2.66 -14.77 -8.72
CA LEU A 307 -3.05 -14.04 -9.92
C LEU A 307 -4.24 -14.67 -10.66
N GLU A 308 -4.42 -15.99 -10.57
CA GLU A 308 -5.63 -16.68 -11.04
C GLU A 308 -6.89 -16.26 -10.25
N ASN A 309 -6.73 -15.94 -8.97
CA ASN A 309 -7.80 -15.57 -8.05
C ASN A 309 -7.91 -14.05 -7.76
N ALA A 310 -6.99 -13.24 -8.23
CA ALA A 310 -7.06 -11.79 -8.12
C ALA A 310 -7.94 -11.17 -9.21
N ALA A 311 -8.39 -9.94 -9.00
CA ALA A 311 -9.01 -9.16 -10.05
C ALA A 311 -7.94 -8.68 -11.07
N PRO A 312 -8.36 -8.27 -12.29
CA PRO A 312 -7.41 -7.87 -13.34
C PRO A 312 -6.46 -6.72 -12.94
N ASN A 313 -6.94 -5.78 -12.16
CA ASN A 313 -6.17 -4.62 -11.70
C ASN A 313 -5.66 -4.90 -10.28
N PHE A 314 -4.50 -5.54 -10.20
CA PHE A 314 -3.89 -6.06 -8.98
C PHE A 314 -2.40 -5.74 -8.95
N ILE A 315 -1.86 -5.51 -7.77
CA ILE A 315 -0.42 -5.34 -7.52
C ILE A 315 0.03 -6.50 -6.65
N LEU A 316 1.02 -7.27 -7.11
CA LEU A 316 1.56 -8.38 -6.32
C LEU A 316 2.45 -7.85 -5.19
N GLY A 317 2.30 -8.42 -4.02
CA GLY A 317 3.14 -8.17 -2.86
C GLY A 317 2.82 -9.08 -1.69
N ALA A 318 3.33 -8.75 -0.52
CA ALA A 318 2.97 -9.41 0.71
C ALA A 318 1.85 -8.66 1.46
N ASP A 319 1.17 -9.37 2.34
CA ASP A 319 0.14 -8.82 3.23
C ASP A 319 0.69 -7.81 4.25
N CYS A 320 1.98 -7.85 4.52
CA CYS A 320 2.72 -6.89 5.34
C CYS A 320 4.23 -6.95 5.00
N THR A 321 5.07 -6.30 5.80
CA THR A 321 6.53 -6.30 5.68
C THR A 321 7.08 -7.72 5.84
N VAL A 322 7.89 -8.20 4.88
CA VAL A 322 8.57 -9.51 4.96
C VAL A 322 9.75 -9.44 5.93
N PRO A 323 10.23 -10.58 6.47
CA PRO A 323 11.41 -10.62 7.34
C PRO A 323 12.64 -9.98 6.69
N GLY A 324 13.48 -9.32 7.49
CA GLY A 324 14.66 -8.58 7.00
C GLY A 324 15.70 -9.46 6.32
N GLU A 325 15.76 -10.75 6.68
CA GLU A 325 16.63 -11.78 6.11
C GLU A 325 16.09 -12.39 4.81
N THR A 326 14.92 -11.96 4.32
CA THR A 326 14.35 -12.48 3.07
C THR A 326 15.31 -12.24 1.90
N ASP A 327 15.59 -13.31 1.15
CA ASP A 327 16.51 -13.29 0.02
C ASP A 327 16.03 -12.36 -1.10
N TRP A 328 16.83 -11.37 -1.44
CA TRP A 328 16.52 -10.38 -2.50
C TRP A 328 16.48 -10.98 -3.90
N GLU A 329 17.29 -12.03 -4.16
CA GLU A 329 17.26 -12.73 -5.44
C GLU A 329 15.92 -13.47 -5.63
N LYS A 330 15.39 -14.05 -4.55
CA LYS A 330 14.05 -14.65 -4.56
C LYS A 330 12.97 -13.59 -4.80
N LEU A 331 13.04 -12.45 -4.11
CA LEU A 331 12.09 -11.33 -4.35
C LEU A 331 12.16 -10.87 -5.82
N ARG A 332 13.37 -10.72 -6.36
CA ARG A 332 13.58 -10.37 -7.77
C ARG A 332 12.95 -11.38 -8.71
N ALA A 333 13.21 -12.67 -8.50
CA ALA A 333 12.69 -13.74 -9.35
C ALA A 333 11.15 -13.77 -9.35
N VAL A 334 10.52 -13.52 -8.20
CA VAL A 334 9.06 -13.48 -8.03
C VAL A 334 8.47 -12.22 -8.71
N ILE A 335 9.12 -11.07 -8.57
CA ILE A 335 8.70 -9.82 -9.22
C ILE A 335 8.80 -9.97 -10.74
N ASP A 336 9.92 -10.41 -11.27
CA ASP A 336 10.10 -10.61 -12.71
C ASP A 336 9.11 -11.65 -13.26
N TYR A 337 8.75 -12.69 -12.49
CA TYR A 337 7.72 -13.65 -12.84
C TYR A 337 6.34 -13.00 -12.94
N ALA A 338 5.95 -12.19 -11.96
CA ALA A 338 4.69 -11.46 -11.97
C ALA A 338 4.60 -10.48 -13.15
N HIS A 339 5.68 -9.74 -13.45
CA HIS A 339 5.75 -8.81 -14.59
C HIS A 339 5.42 -9.48 -15.92
N ASN A 340 5.80 -10.73 -16.10
CA ASN A 340 5.62 -11.49 -17.34
C ASN A 340 4.40 -12.43 -17.29
N TRP A 341 3.71 -12.55 -16.18
CA TRP A 341 2.70 -13.59 -15.94
C TRP A 341 1.59 -13.58 -16.97
N ARG A 342 1.03 -12.42 -17.32
CA ARG A 342 -0.07 -12.33 -18.30
C ARG A 342 0.37 -12.62 -19.74
N LEU A 343 1.62 -12.38 -20.07
CA LEU A 343 2.20 -12.68 -21.39
C LEU A 343 2.31 -14.20 -21.60
N THR A 344 2.46 -14.96 -20.51
CA THR A 344 2.65 -16.42 -20.53
C THR A 344 1.37 -17.20 -20.28
N HIS A 345 0.34 -16.61 -19.63
CA HIS A 345 -0.89 -17.29 -19.21
C HIS A 345 -2.15 -16.85 -19.96
N ASN A 346 -2.12 -15.77 -20.72
CA ASN A 346 -3.21 -15.35 -21.61
C ASN A 346 -3.02 -16.03 -23.00
N LYS A 347 -3.20 -17.36 -23.07
CA LYS A 347 -3.31 -18.10 -24.32
C LYS A 347 -4.74 -18.45 -24.63
#